data_1306a738f3e6f95f7176f3ecae818d8f
#
_entry.id   1306a738f3e6f95f7176f3ecae818d8f
#
_cell.length_a   1.000
_cell.length_b   1.000
_cell.length_c   1.000
_cell.angle_alpha   90.00
_cell.angle_beta   90.00
_cell.angle_gamma   90.00
#
_symmetry.space_group_name_H-M   'P 1'
#
loop_
_entity.id
_entity.type
_entity.pdbx_description
1 polymer ?
#
loop_
_entity_poly.entity_id
_entity_poly.type
_entity_poly.pdbx_seq_one_letter_code
_entity_poly.pdbx_strand_id
1 'polypeptide(L)'
;MMMRALRNFSLLAAVMMAPAVLTPAFATPALQGGFVRVGERLDRVPPPAPGTPSLTPDLTQSTIVSHLQTLFDKAANPSTHLMTKQGALSSGWGWAASHFGEIDRQNKGAVSFGDVLDYLNGHSNSPMILRPVQGT
;
A
#
# COMPACT_ATOMS: atom_id res chain seq x y z
N MET A 1 -19.91 19.34 55.28
CA MET A 1 -19.07 20.48 55.65
C MET A 1 -18.41 20.95 54.37
N MET A 2 -18.95 22.00 53.77
CA MET A 2 -18.42 23.38 53.86
C MET A 2 -17.10 23.48 53.09
N MET A 3 -16.86 24.30 52.11
CA MET A 3 -17.33 25.63 51.71
C MET A 3 -16.40 26.02 50.55
N ARG A 4 -16.95 26.55 49.41
CA ARG A 4 -16.78 27.99 49.04
C ARG A 4 -15.32 28.39 48.80
N ALA A 5 -14.97 29.05 47.72
CA ALA A 5 -15.38 30.33 47.12
C ALA A 5 -14.67 30.46 45.76
N LEU A 6 -15.23 30.83 44.64
CA LEU A 6 -15.61 32.19 44.19
C LEU A 6 -14.48 33.22 44.10
N ARG A 7 -14.40 33.79 42.84
CA ARG A 7 -13.97 35.15 42.47
C ARG A 7 -12.49 35.25 42.08
N ASN A 8 -12.15 35.80 40.92
CA ASN A 8 -12.43 37.16 40.40
C ASN A 8 -12.11 37.15 38.90
N PHE A 9 -12.95 37.54 38.02
CA PHE A 9 -13.23 38.86 37.48
C PHE A 9 -12.00 39.79 37.43
N SER A 10 -11.44 40.00 36.22
CA SER A 10 -10.84 41.24 35.81
C SER A 10 -10.95 41.45 34.31
N LEU A 11 -11.84 42.33 33.97
CA LEU A 11 -11.89 43.09 32.72
C LEU A 11 -10.71 44.04 32.67
N LEU A 12 -10.07 44.17 31.52
CA LEU A 12 -9.52 45.42 30.96
C LEU A 12 -9.17 45.12 29.51
N ALA A 13 -9.96 45.57 28.56
CA ALA A 13 -9.85 46.86 27.86
C ALA A 13 -8.78 46.85 26.74
N ALA A 14 -9.32 46.74 25.55
CA ALA A 14 -9.04 47.45 24.32
C ALA A 14 -7.65 48.12 24.12
N VAL A 15 -6.94 47.70 23.11
CA VAL A 15 -6.21 48.60 22.21
C VAL A 15 -6.31 48.07 20.81
N MET A 16 -7.08 48.79 19.99
CA MET A 16 -7.07 48.72 18.55
C MET A 16 -5.72 49.23 18.05
N MET A 17 -4.92 48.35 17.49
CA MET A 17 -3.84 48.76 16.55
C MET A 17 -3.92 47.82 15.37
N ALA A 18 -4.46 48.32 14.30
CA ALA A 18 -4.37 47.71 12.98
C ALA A 18 -2.95 47.93 12.42
N PRO A 19 -2.20 46.91 12.16
CA PRO A 19 -1.07 47.01 11.24
C PRO A 19 -1.61 46.79 9.83
N ALA A 20 -1.29 47.75 8.96
CA ALA A 20 -1.44 47.64 7.53
C ALA A 20 -0.80 46.34 7.04
N VAL A 21 -1.64 45.39 6.64
CA VAL A 21 -1.16 44.19 5.97
C VAL A 21 -0.72 44.61 4.57
N LEU A 22 0.59 44.79 4.42
CA LEU A 22 1.18 44.71 3.09
C LEU A 22 0.95 43.29 2.61
N THR A 23 -0.02 43.10 1.76
CA THR A 23 -0.18 41.86 0.99
C THR A 23 0.98 41.83 -0.01
N PRO A 24 1.95 40.88 0.11
CA PRO A 24 2.82 40.61 -1.01
C PRO A 24 1.92 40.02 -2.08
N ALA A 25 1.83 40.70 -3.20
CA ALA A 25 1.29 40.13 -4.41
C ALA A 25 2.22 38.97 -4.81
N PHE A 26 1.88 37.76 -4.34
CA PHE A 26 2.42 36.56 -4.94
C PHE A 26 1.85 36.54 -6.36
N ALA A 27 2.64 37.05 -7.29
CA ALA A 27 2.45 36.73 -8.69
C ALA A 27 2.57 35.20 -8.77
N THR A 28 1.45 34.52 -8.76
CA THR A 28 1.40 33.13 -9.18
C THR A 28 1.96 33.11 -10.60
N PRO A 29 3.11 32.45 -10.83
CA PRO A 29 3.49 32.16 -12.20
C PRO A 29 2.31 31.33 -12.75
N ALA A 30 1.64 31.89 -13.73
CA ALA A 30 0.69 31.13 -14.52
C ALA A 30 1.45 29.92 -15.03
N LEU A 31 1.22 28.77 -14.39
CA LEU A 31 1.59 27.48 -14.93
C LEU A 31 0.74 27.29 -16.19
N GLN A 32 1.16 27.96 -17.26
CA GLN A 32 0.80 27.54 -18.62
C GLN A 32 1.55 26.23 -18.91
N GLY A 33 1.39 25.28 -18.02
CA GLY A 33 1.65 23.89 -18.32
C GLY A 33 0.55 23.47 -19.26
N GLY A 34 0.79 23.60 -20.57
CA GLY A 34 -0.05 22.97 -21.55
C GLY A 34 -0.24 21.52 -21.11
N PHE A 35 -1.49 21.11 -20.96
CA PHE A 35 -1.82 19.71 -20.77
C PHE A 35 -1.25 18.96 -21.96
N VAL A 36 -0.05 18.42 -21.79
CA VAL A 36 0.54 17.53 -22.79
C VAL A 36 -0.40 16.34 -22.82
N ARG A 37 -1.17 16.21 -23.90
CA ARG A 37 -1.99 15.04 -24.13
C ARG A 37 -1.07 13.82 -24.03
N VAL A 38 -1.28 13.02 -23.00
CA VAL A 38 -0.51 11.79 -22.76
C VAL A 38 -0.53 10.86 -23.99
N GLY A 39 -1.53 10.99 -24.84
CA GLY A 39 -1.63 10.25 -26.10
C GLY A 39 -0.58 10.57 -27.16
N GLU A 40 -0.05 11.79 -27.23
CA GLU A 40 0.93 12.16 -28.27
C GLU A 40 2.36 11.65 -27.99
N ARG A 41 2.65 11.20 -26.78
CA ARG A 41 3.95 10.61 -26.45
C ARG A 41 4.02 9.10 -26.63
N LEU A 42 2.88 8.42 -26.77
CA LEU A 42 2.86 6.97 -26.95
C LEU A 42 3.34 6.55 -28.36
N ASP A 43 3.24 7.43 -29.35
CA ASP A 43 3.70 7.14 -30.73
C ASP A 43 5.23 7.14 -30.88
N ARG A 44 5.95 7.50 -29.83
CA ARG A 44 7.44 7.56 -29.83
C ARG A 44 8.10 6.61 -28.85
N VAL A 45 7.42 5.57 -28.41
CA VAL A 45 8.10 4.52 -27.67
C VAL A 45 8.98 3.78 -28.69
N PRO A 46 10.32 3.88 -28.61
CA PRO A 46 11.17 3.14 -29.52
C PRO A 46 10.86 1.66 -29.37
N PRO A 47 10.89 0.89 -30.47
CA PRO A 47 10.70 -0.54 -30.37
C PRO A 47 11.72 -1.13 -29.42
N PRO A 48 11.34 -2.12 -28.60
CA PRO A 48 12.26 -2.74 -27.66
C PRO A 48 13.48 -3.25 -28.40
N ALA A 49 14.65 -3.05 -27.78
CA ALA A 49 15.92 -3.50 -28.38
C ALA A 49 15.86 -5.01 -28.68
N PRO A 50 16.50 -5.48 -29.77
CA PRO A 50 16.55 -6.90 -30.07
C PRO A 50 17.14 -7.66 -28.87
N GLY A 51 16.41 -8.65 -28.37
CA GLY A 51 16.82 -9.42 -27.19
C GLY A 51 16.20 -8.97 -25.86
N THR A 52 15.39 -7.91 -25.84
CA THR A 52 14.59 -7.60 -24.65
C THR A 52 13.50 -8.67 -24.51
N PRO A 53 13.46 -9.41 -23.37
CA PRO A 53 12.42 -10.40 -23.18
C PRO A 53 11.06 -9.71 -23.17
N SER A 54 10.17 -10.10 -24.07
CA SER A 54 8.78 -9.68 -24.04
C SER A 54 8.19 -10.15 -22.72
N LEU A 55 7.59 -9.22 -21.96
CA LEU A 55 6.82 -9.58 -20.78
C LEU A 55 5.58 -10.34 -21.26
N THR A 56 5.69 -11.65 -21.30
CA THR A 56 4.52 -12.51 -21.52
C THR A 56 3.72 -12.61 -20.22
N PRO A 57 2.39 -12.80 -20.28
CA PRO A 57 1.58 -13.01 -19.08
C PRO A 57 2.14 -14.10 -18.16
N ASP A 58 2.68 -15.17 -18.72
CA ASP A 58 3.28 -16.28 -17.96
C ASP A 58 4.53 -15.87 -17.19
N LEU A 59 5.42 -15.06 -17.80
CA LEU A 59 6.61 -14.55 -17.11
C LEU A 59 6.23 -13.57 -15.98
N THR A 60 5.24 -12.74 -16.22
CA THR A 60 4.75 -11.82 -15.19
C THR A 60 4.13 -12.59 -14.02
N GLN A 61 3.32 -13.60 -14.32
CA GLN A 61 2.71 -14.46 -13.31
C GLN A 61 3.75 -15.22 -12.50
N SER A 62 4.71 -15.86 -13.14
CA SER A 62 5.76 -16.62 -12.45
C SER A 62 6.61 -15.72 -11.55
N THR A 63 6.91 -14.51 -12.00
CA THR A 63 7.65 -13.52 -11.20
C THR A 63 6.88 -13.10 -9.97
N ILE A 64 5.57 -12.83 -10.11
CA ILE A 64 4.69 -12.47 -8.98
C ILE A 64 4.63 -13.62 -7.97
N VAL A 65 4.38 -14.84 -8.43
CA VAL A 65 4.30 -16.02 -7.56
C VAL A 65 5.62 -16.26 -6.83
N SER A 66 6.76 -16.16 -7.52
CA SER A 66 8.08 -16.32 -6.90
C SER A 66 8.36 -15.26 -5.84
N HIS A 67 7.94 -14.02 -6.07
CA HIS A 67 8.06 -12.97 -5.07
C HIS A 67 7.17 -13.22 -3.85
N LEU A 68 5.92 -13.61 -4.07
CA LEU A 68 5.01 -13.99 -2.99
C LEU A 68 5.53 -15.19 -2.19
N GLN A 69 6.10 -16.19 -2.87
CA GLN A 69 6.74 -17.34 -2.23
C GLN A 69 7.88 -16.88 -1.31
N THR A 70 8.73 -15.98 -1.79
CA THR A 70 9.85 -15.44 -0.99
C THR A 70 9.36 -14.71 0.27
N LEU A 71 8.26 -13.95 0.16
CA LEU A 71 7.66 -13.28 1.32
C LEU A 71 7.06 -14.29 2.29
N PHE A 72 6.40 -15.30 1.75
CA PHE A 72 5.80 -16.37 2.55
C PHE A 72 6.86 -17.17 3.31
N ASP A 73 7.95 -17.58 2.66
CA ASP A 73 9.03 -18.35 3.26
C ASP A 73 9.71 -17.61 4.42
N LYS A 74 9.79 -16.27 4.33
CA LYS A 74 10.29 -15.44 5.45
C LYS A 74 9.32 -15.41 6.64
N ALA A 75 8.03 -15.56 6.40
CA ALA A 75 6.98 -15.47 7.41
C ALA A 75 6.58 -16.84 7.98
N ALA A 76 6.81 -17.90 7.22
CA ALA A 76 6.45 -19.25 7.56
C ALA A 76 7.46 -19.89 8.51
N ASN A 77 6.98 -20.82 9.30
CA ASN A 77 7.85 -21.66 10.12
C ASN A 77 8.62 -22.66 9.21
N PRO A 78 9.94 -22.72 9.29
CA PRO A 78 10.74 -23.56 8.38
C PRO A 78 10.48 -25.07 8.55
N SER A 79 9.97 -25.50 9.70
CA SER A 79 9.70 -26.92 9.96
C SER A 79 8.30 -27.36 9.52
N THR A 80 7.31 -26.47 9.60
CA THR A 80 5.91 -26.79 9.26
C THR A 80 5.48 -26.27 7.91
N HIS A 81 6.25 -25.34 7.32
CA HIS A 81 5.91 -24.59 6.11
C HIS A 81 4.54 -23.88 6.19
N LEU A 82 4.13 -23.52 7.40
CA LEU A 82 2.91 -22.78 7.67
C LEU A 82 3.23 -21.40 8.23
N MET A 83 2.48 -20.42 7.79
CA MET A 83 2.57 -19.05 8.27
C MET A 83 1.48 -18.81 9.31
N THR A 84 1.85 -18.18 10.43
CA THR A 84 0.92 -17.67 11.43
C THR A 84 0.77 -16.16 11.27
N LYS A 85 -0.28 -15.58 11.85
CA LYS A 85 -0.45 -14.12 11.88
C LYS A 85 0.76 -13.42 12.49
N GLN A 86 1.32 -13.98 13.56
CA GLN A 86 2.50 -13.43 14.21
C GLN A 86 3.73 -13.54 13.31
N GLY A 87 3.90 -14.65 12.58
CA GLY A 87 4.97 -14.82 11.61
C GLY A 87 4.91 -13.77 10.50
N ALA A 88 3.72 -13.51 9.98
CA ALA A 88 3.50 -12.44 8.98
C ALA A 88 3.88 -11.05 9.52
N LEU A 89 3.50 -10.73 10.76
CA LEU A 89 3.89 -9.46 11.41
C LEU A 89 5.40 -9.35 11.60
N SER A 90 6.02 -10.40 12.11
CA SER A 90 7.47 -10.42 12.41
C SER A 90 8.34 -10.32 11.16
N SER A 91 7.87 -10.87 10.03
CA SER A 91 8.56 -10.77 8.73
C SER A 91 8.34 -9.44 8.01
N GLY A 92 7.47 -8.57 8.53
CA GLY A 92 7.09 -7.30 7.91
C GLY A 92 6.02 -7.46 6.80
N TRP A 93 5.40 -8.63 6.66
CA TRP A 93 4.34 -8.85 5.68
C TRP A 93 2.97 -8.43 6.26
N GLY A 94 2.84 -7.12 6.53
CA GLY A 94 1.66 -6.52 7.19
C GLY A 94 0.35 -6.77 6.44
N TRP A 95 0.39 -6.83 5.10
CA TRP A 95 -0.78 -7.17 4.29
C TRP A 95 -1.36 -8.55 4.66
N ALA A 96 -0.52 -9.58 4.68
CA ALA A 96 -0.95 -10.93 5.03
C ALA A 96 -1.46 -11.02 6.48
N ALA A 97 -0.84 -10.29 7.39
CA ALA A 97 -1.29 -10.21 8.78
C ALA A 97 -2.66 -9.54 8.93
N SER A 98 -2.94 -8.50 8.12
CA SER A 98 -4.23 -7.80 8.13
C SER A 98 -5.36 -8.65 7.57
N HIS A 99 -5.09 -9.45 6.54
CA HIS A 99 -6.08 -10.32 5.88
C HIS A 99 -6.04 -11.76 6.42
N PHE A 100 -5.27 -12.00 7.49
CA PHE A 100 -5.04 -13.35 7.99
C PHE A 100 -6.33 -14.13 8.28
N GLY A 101 -7.33 -13.50 8.89
CA GLY A 101 -8.61 -14.14 9.19
C GLY A 101 -9.44 -14.51 7.96
N GLU A 102 -9.24 -13.80 6.85
CA GLU A 102 -9.90 -14.08 5.57
C GLU A 102 -9.18 -15.19 4.80
N ILE A 103 -7.85 -15.28 4.96
CA ILE A 103 -7.02 -16.33 4.38
C ILE A 103 -7.24 -17.64 5.16
N ASP A 104 -7.21 -17.58 6.49
CA ASP A 104 -7.45 -18.73 7.38
C ASP A 104 -8.94 -19.02 7.55
N ARG A 105 -9.61 -19.41 6.47
CA ARG A 105 -11.05 -19.70 6.47
C ARG A 105 -11.45 -20.82 7.42
N GLN A 106 -10.51 -21.67 7.78
CA GLN A 106 -10.74 -22.81 8.66
C GLN A 106 -10.41 -22.53 10.12
N ASN A 107 -9.96 -21.29 10.42
CA ASN A 107 -9.56 -20.84 11.77
C ASN A 107 -8.56 -21.79 12.47
N LYS A 108 -7.61 -22.31 11.70
CA LYS A 108 -6.53 -23.18 12.20
C LYS A 108 -5.41 -22.41 12.92
N GLY A 109 -5.38 -21.08 12.78
CA GLY A 109 -4.32 -20.23 13.31
C GLY A 109 -3.03 -20.28 12.49
N ALA A 110 -3.01 -21.05 11.40
CA ALA A 110 -1.89 -21.16 10.47
C ALA A 110 -2.38 -21.44 9.06
N VAL A 111 -1.72 -20.85 8.07
CA VAL A 111 -2.07 -20.94 6.65
C VAL A 111 -0.89 -21.43 5.82
N SER A 112 -1.21 -22.13 4.73
CA SER A 112 -0.24 -22.55 3.72
C SER A 112 -0.07 -21.50 2.64
N PHE A 113 0.95 -21.63 1.80
CA PHE A 113 1.12 -20.78 0.63
C PHE A 113 -0.05 -20.90 -0.36
N GLY A 114 -0.61 -22.12 -0.48
CA GLY A 114 -1.80 -22.36 -1.29
C GLY A 114 -3.00 -21.53 -0.84
N ASP A 115 -3.26 -21.46 0.47
CA ASP A 115 -4.36 -20.66 1.02
C ASP A 115 -4.22 -19.18 0.68
N VAL A 116 -2.98 -18.66 0.68
CA VAL A 116 -2.69 -17.27 0.27
C VAL A 116 -2.98 -17.05 -1.21
N LEU A 117 -2.55 -17.98 -2.07
CA LEU A 117 -2.82 -17.89 -3.51
C LEU A 117 -4.32 -18.01 -3.82
N ASP A 118 -5.02 -18.89 -3.16
CA ASP A 118 -6.49 -19.07 -3.32
C ASP A 118 -7.24 -17.81 -2.89
N TYR A 119 -6.80 -17.17 -1.80
CA TYR A 119 -7.37 -15.90 -1.37
C TYR A 119 -7.14 -14.81 -2.42
N LEU A 120 -5.92 -14.68 -2.94
CA LEU A 120 -5.58 -13.70 -3.97
C LEU A 120 -6.35 -13.95 -5.27
N ASN A 121 -6.46 -15.20 -5.70
CA ASN A 121 -7.24 -15.56 -6.89
C ASN A 121 -8.73 -15.24 -6.74
N GLY A 122 -9.29 -15.46 -5.56
CA GLY A 122 -10.70 -15.16 -5.28
C GLY A 122 -11.01 -13.67 -5.17
N HIS A 123 -10.02 -12.81 -4.90
CA HIS A 123 -10.20 -11.37 -4.72
C HIS A 123 -9.59 -10.51 -5.83
N SER A 124 -8.88 -11.12 -6.78
CA SER A 124 -8.35 -10.39 -7.94
C SER A 124 -9.44 -10.23 -9.01
N ASN A 125 -9.66 -8.98 -9.45
CA ASN A 125 -10.50 -8.69 -10.62
C ASN A 125 -9.82 -9.05 -11.95
N SER A 126 -8.68 -9.71 -11.89
CA SER A 126 -7.89 -10.11 -13.05
C SER A 126 -8.15 -11.58 -13.38
N PRO A 127 -8.25 -11.97 -14.65
CA PRO A 127 -8.36 -13.35 -15.06
C PRO A 127 -7.09 -14.17 -14.81
N MET A 128 -6.08 -13.57 -14.19
CA MET A 128 -4.80 -14.21 -13.88
C MET A 128 -4.98 -15.17 -12.70
N ILE A 129 -4.86 -16.44 -12.96
CA ILE A 129 -4.88 -17.48 -11.94
C ILE A 129 -3.44 -17.71 -11.46
N LEU A 130 -3.17 -17.31 -10.21
CA LEU A 130 -1.88 -17.58 -9.59
C LEU A 130 -1.79 -19.06 -9.22
N ARG A 131 -0.77 -19.74 -9.74
CA ARG A 131 -0.49 -21.16 -9.43
C ARG A 131 0.90 -21.26 -8.83
N PRO A 132 1.12 -22.14 -7.85
CA PRO A 132 2.47 -22.39 -7.36
C PRO A 132 3.34 -22.91 -8.51
N VAL A 133 4.58 -22.42 -8.57
CA VAL A 133 5.55 -22.90 -9.56
C VAL A 133 5.91 -24.32 -9.18
N GLN A 134 5.55 -25.27 -10.02
CA GLN A 134 5.96 -26.66 -9.87
C GLN A 134 7.43 -26.74 -10.20
N GLY A 135 8.29 -26.94 -9.20
CA GLY A 135 9.69 -27.26 -9.43
C GLY A 135 9.80 -28.60 -10.17
N THR A 136 10.46 -28.59 -11.30
CA THR A 136 10.91 -29.81 -12.01
C THR A 136 12.15 -30.37 -11.35
#